data_cd8d69d2c961bc92bf5a6b2daed3f940
#
_entry.id   cd8d69d2c961bc92bf5a6b2daed3f940
#
_cell.length_a   1.000
_cell.length_b   1.000
_cell.length_c   1.000
_cell.angle_alpha   90.00
_cell.angle_beta   90.00
_cell.angle_gamma   90.00
#
_symmetry.space_group_name_H-M   'P 1'
#
loop_
_entity.id
_entity.type
_entity.pdbx_description
1 polymer ?
#
loop_
_entity_poly.entity_id
_entity_poly.type
_entity_poly.pdbx_seq_one_letter_code
_entity_poly.pdbx_strand_id
1 'polypeptide(L)'
;MEIYVVRPGDSVDRIAQEFSVPAESIIWNNQLVFPYPLAVGQALLVGEYDETADPRRIDAGGYAYTYISNWVLRQTIPFLNRLFIFSYGFTLEGALVYPPRDESWMIGLCQENGTMPVLTLTPFGSDGKFNNNLIHQLVTNDVVSDELLDNLVFVMQQKGYGGIDIDFEYILAEDRDAFTAFVEKTVERMHENGFVVSVALAPKTSADQRGLLYEGKDYGALGNAADEVLLMTYEWGFKHGPPMAVAPLNMVRRVVDYAVTEIDPAKINLGVPNYGYDWPLPFVRGETEARTIGNVEAVQIAIQNGADIRFDDVASSPYFEYLDESGTEHVVW
;
A
#
# COMPACT_ATOMS: atom_id res chain seq x y z
N MET A 1 -2.30 19.84 16.41
CA MET A 1 -1.67 18.49 16.57
C MET A 1 -0.18 18.60 16.41
N GLU A 2 0.60 17.85 17.19
CA GLU A 2 2.06 17.74 17.06
C GLU A 2 2.52 16.30 17.32
N ILE A 3 3.73 15.98 16.92
CA ILE A 3 4.35 14.67 17.17
C ILE A 3 5.19 14.78 18.44
N TYR A 4 4.83 14.00 19.46
CA TYR A 4 5.58 13.86 20.70
C TYR A 4 6.36 12.55 20.69
N VAL A 5 7.64 12.58 21.07
CA VAL A 5 8.46 11.37 21.20
C VAL A 5 8.58 11.00 22.67
N VAL A 6 8.14 9.82 23.02
CA VAL A 6 8.09 9.29 24.39
C VAL A 6 9.47 9.22 25.03
N ARG A 7 9.59 9.72 26.26
CA ARG A 7 10.81 9.75 27.06
C ARG A 7 10.73 8.77 28.24
N PRO A 8 11.84 8.40 28.83
CA PRO A 8 11.85 7.55 30.03
C PRO A 8 10.98 8.15 31.16
N GLY A 9 10.05 7.34 31.69
CA GLY A 9 9.14 7.72 32.75
C GLY A 9 7.87 8.45 32.32
N ASP A 10 7.61 8.57 31.01
CA ASP A 10 6.36 9.08 30.50
C ASP A 10 5.20 8.09 30.66
N SER A 11 4.01 8.63 30.77
CA SER A 11 2.74 7.92 30.72
C SER A 11 1.74 8.74 29.91
N VAL A 12 0.69 8.08 29.41
CA VAL A 12 -0.38 8.77 28.68
C VAL A 12 -0.97 9.92 29.48
N ASP A 13 -1.26 9.70 30.78
CA ASP A 13 -1.84 10.72 31.67
C ASP A 13 -0.91 11.94 31.85
N ARG A 14 0.41 11.68 31.99
CA ARG A 14 1.41 12.76 32.14
C ARG A 14 1.52 13.58 30.86
N ILE A 15 1.57 12.92 29.70
CA ILE A 15 1.61 13.61 28.40
C ILE A 15 0.32 14.41 28.19
N ALA A 16 -0.84 13.82 28.47
CA ALA A 16 -2.14 14.48 28.39
C ALA A 16 -2.20 15.76 29.26
N GLN A 17 -1.66 15.68 30.48
CA GLN A 17 -1.56 16.84 31.37
C GLN A 17 -0.60 17.91 30.85
N GLU A 18 0.57 17.52 30.33
CA GLU A 18 1.57 18.45 29.78
C GLU A 18 1.02 19.25 28.59
N PHE A 19 0.27 18.57 27.72
CA PHE A 19 -0.31 19.19 26.53
C PHE A 19 -1.72 19.75 26.74
N SER A 20 -2.30 19.58 27.94
CA SER A 20 -3.66 20.02 28.27
C SER A 20 -4.72 19.43 27.32
N VAL A 21 -4.60 18.15 26.96
CA VAL A 21 -5.53 17.41 26.10
C VAL A 21 -6.13 16.23 26.85
N PRO A 22 -7.30 15.70 26.44
CA PRO A 22 -7.84 14.48 27.01
C PRO A 22 -6.93 13.26 26.75
N ALA A 23 -6.71 12.40 27.77
CA ALA A 23 -5.92 11.17 27.60
C ALA A 23 -6.53 10.25 26.54
N GLU A 24 -7.85 10.21 26.43
CA GLU A 24 -8.62 9.46 25.45
C GLU A 24 -8.26 9.86 24.00
N SER A 25 -7.97 11.14 23.74
CA SER A 25 -7.57 11.59 22.42
C SER A 25 -6.19 11.02 22.01
N ILE A 26 -5.24 10.96 22.96
CA ILE A 26 -3.94 10.34 22.73
C ILE A 26 -4.10 8.82 22.48
N ILE A 27 -4.90 8.16 23.32
CA ILE A 27 -5.17 6.73 23.18
C ILE A 27 -5.77 6.41 21.82
N TRP A 28 -6.78 7.16 21.41
CA TRP A 28 -7.49 6.95 20.16
C TRP A 28 -6.63 7.26 18.94
N ASN A 29 -5.99 8.42 18.89
CA ASN A 29 -5.21 8.85 17.75
C ASN A 29 -3.99 7.95 17.46
N ASN A 30 -3.50 7.25 18.49
CA ASN A 30 -2.32 6.40 18.40
C ASN A 30 -2.63 4.91 18.54
N GLN A 31 -3.89 4.50 18.55
CA GLN A 31 -4.33 3.10 18.65
C GLN A 31 -3.67 2.36 19.83
N LEU A 32 -3.54 3.05 20.97
CA LEU A 32 -2.86 2.48 22.14
C LEU A 32 -3.67 1.32 22.73
N VAL A 33 -2.96 0.24 23.10
CA VAL A 33 -3.56 -0.99 23.63
C VAL A 33 -3.55 -0.94 25.16
N PHE A 34 -4.71 -1.24 25.78
CA PHE A 34 -4.83 -1.31 27.26
C PHE A 34 -3.79 -2.31 27.84
N PRO A 35 -3.09 -2.00 28.96
CA PRO A 35 -3.22 -0.84 29.85
C PRO A 35 -2.45 0.42 29.44
N TYR A 36 -2.19 0.63 28.17
CA TYR A 36 -1.56 1.80 27.56
C TYR A 36 -0.07 2.02 27.90
N PRO A 37 0.76 0.96 27.97
CA PRO A 37 2.19 1.13 28.14
C PRO A 37 2.78 1.81 26.92
N LEU A 38 3.86 2.57 27.12
CA LEU A 38 4.55 3.30 26.06
C LEU A 38 6.00 2.78 25.95
N ALA A 39 6.51 2.67 24.73
CA ALA A 39 7.93 2.44 24.49
C ALA A 39 8.67 3.78 24.45
N VAL A 40 9.87 3.85 25.02
CA VAL A 40 10.76 5.00 24.84
C VAL A 40 11.10 5.15 23.37
N GLY A 41 11.03 6.37 22.85
CA GLY A 41 11.20 6.67 21.43
C GLY A 41 9.96 6.48 20.55
N GLN A 42 8.86 5.94 21.07
CA GLN A 42 7.58 5.89 20.35
C GLN A 42 7.10 7.30 20.03
N ALA A 43 6.74 7.54 18.76
CA ALA A 43 6.12 8.79 18.34
C ALA A 43 4.61 8.73 18.57
N LEU A 44 4.06 9.76 19.21
CA LEU A 44 2.63 9.91 19.47
C LEU A 44 2.10 11.18 18.81
N LEU A 45 0.95 11.07 18.16
CA LEU A 45 0.18 12.22 17.71
C LEU A 45 -0.59 12.79 18.90
N VAL A 46 -0.24 14.01 19.31
CA VAL A 46 -0.82 14.69 20.48
C VAL A 46 -1.51 15.97 20.05
N GLY A 47 -2.60 16.32 20.69
CA GLY A 47 -3.37 17.52 20.43
C GLY A 47 -4.67 17.27 19.67
N GLU A 48 -5.54 18.26 19.71
CA GLU A 48 -6.81 18.26 18.99
C GLU A 48 -6.62 18.78 17.56
N TYR A 49 -7.50 18.34 16.67
CA TYR A 49 -7.56 18.88 15.33
C TYR A 49 -8.01 20.34 15.38
N ASP A 50 -7.23 21.23 14.78
CA ASP A 50 -7.60 22.64 14.65
C ASP A 50 -8.57 22.82 13.48
N GLU A 51 -9.86 22.86 13.75
CA GLU A 51 -10.90 23.06 12.74
C GLU A 51 -10.82 24.42 12.03
N THR A 52 -10.07 25.38 12.61
CA THR A 52 -9.89 26.72 12.02
C THR A 52 -8.72 26.78 11.04
N ALA A 53 -7.83 25.81 11.07
CA ALA A 53 -6.77 25.69 10.08
C ALA A 53 -7.40 25.37 8.71
N ASP A 54 -6.90 25.99 7.64
CA ASP A 54 -7.24 25.61 6.27
C ASP A 54 -6.43 24.36 5.88
N PRO A 55 -6.99 23.13 6.07
CA PRO A 55 -6.21 21.93 5.89
C PRO A 55 -5.98 21.72 4.40
N ARG A 56 -4.74 21.39 4.05
CA ARG A 56 -4.44 20.90 2.72
C ARG A 56 -5.28 19.64 2.45
N ARG A 57 -6.12 19.69 1.43
CA ARG A 57 -6.84 18.51 0.97
C ARG A 57 -5.85 17.54 0.31
N ILE A 58 -5.92 16.28 0.72
CA ILE A 58 -5.20 15.17 0.10
C ILE A 58 -6.22 14.16 -0.39
N ASP A 59 -5.90 13.47 -1.46
CA ASP A 59 -6.62 12.28 -1.91
C ASP A 59 -5.97 11.05 -1.24
N ALA A 60 -6.76 10.32 -0.45
CA ALA A 60 -6.27 9.16 0.29
C ALA A 60 -6.97 7.90 -0.22
N GLY A 61 -6.18 6.92 -0.66
CA GLY A 61 -6.62 5.59 -1.02
C GLY A 61 -6.14 4.53 -0.04
N GLY A 62 -6.91 3.48 0.15
CA GLY A 62 -6.52 2.32 0.95
C GLY A 62 -6.70 1.02 0.18
N TYR A 63 -5.69 0.12 0.22
CA TYR A 63 -5.83 -1.24 -0.30
C TYR A 63 -6.30 -2.18 0.80
N ALA A 64 -7.28 -3.01 0.51
CA ALA A 64 -7.81 -3.96 1.48
C ALA A 64 -8.14 -5.32 0.84
N TYR A 65 -7.70 -6.38 1.50
CA TYR A 65 -8.14 -7.74 1.16
C TYR A 65 -9.59 -7.98 1.62
N THR A 66 -10.31 -8.86 0.92
CA THR A 66 -11.71 -9.20 1.25
C THR A 66 -11.91 -9.88 2.60
N TYR A 67 -10.81 -10.29 3.26
CA TYR A 67 -10.82 -10.84 4.63
C TYR A 67 -10.48 -9.80 5.73
N ILE A 68 -10.35 -8.50 5.37
CA ILE A 68 -10.15 -7.43 6.36
C ILE A 68 -11.24 -7.47 7.44
N SER A 69 -10.88 -7.11 8.67
CA SER A 69 -11.86 -6.96 9.75
C SER A 69 -12.87 -5.86 9.43
N ASN A 70 -14.17 -6.17 9.52
CA ASN A 70 -15.24 -5.19 9.34
C ASN A 70 -15.08 -3.97 10.28
N TRP A 71 -14.64 -4.23 11.52
CA TRP A 71 -14.39 -3.17 12.50
C TRP A 71 -13.27 -2.22 12.03
N VAL A 72 -12.15 -2.74 11.54
CA VAL A 72 -11.04 -1.93 11.02
C VAL A 72 -11.49 -1.09 9.84
N LEU A 73 -12.17 -1.71 8.86
CA LEU A 73 -12.60 -0.98 7.68
C LEU A 73 -13.59 0.13 8.02
N ARG A 74 -14.56 -0.11 8.90
CA ARG A 74 -15.52 0.92 9.32
C ARG A 74 -14.87 2.12 10.01
N GLN A 75 -13.76 1.93 10.70
CA GLN A 75 -13.01 3.04 11.30
C GLN A 75 -12.15 3.80 10.32
N THR A 76 -11.68 3.14 9.26
CA THR A 76 -10.75 3.73 8.30
C THR A 76 -11.46 4.42 7.14
N ILE A 77 -12.57 3.85 6.67
CA ILE A 77 -13.24 4.29 5.44
C ILE A 77 -13.69 5.76 5.44
N PRO A 78 -14.08 6.40 6.56
CA PRO A 78 -14.43 7.81 6.57
C PRO A 78 -13.27 8.75 6.20
N PHE A 79 -12.05 8.26 6.22
CA PHE A 79 -10.83 9.01 5.87
C PHE A 79 -10.32 8.71 4.44
N LEU A 80 -11.02 7.85 3.69
CA LEU A 80 -10.61 7.43 2.36
C LEU A 80 -11.49 8.04 1.27
N ASN A 81 -10.86 8.53 0.21
CA ASN A 81 -11.54 8.87 -1.04
C ASN A 81 -11.80 7.62 -1.88
N ARG A 82 -10.90 6.63 -1.81
CA ARG A 82 -10.95 5.39 -2.58
C ARG A 82 -10.61 4.19 -1.73
N LEU A 83 -11.29 3.06 -1.98
CA LEU A 83 -10.96 1.76 -1.43
C LEU A 83 -10.64 0.80 -2.58
N PHE A 84 -9.40 0.41 -2.69
CA PHE A 84 -8.91 -0.59 -3.65
C PHE A 84 -9.13 -1.98 -3.06
N ILE A 85 -10.06 -2.75 -3.65
CA ILE A 85 -10.44 -4.06 -3.15
C ILE A 85 -9.59 -5.13 -3.85
N PHE A 86 -8.73 -5.78 -3.08
CA PHE A 86 -7.73 -6.72 -3.56
C PHE A 86 -8.27 -8.16 -3.48
N SER A 87 -8.34 -8.94 -4.55
CA SER A 87 -8.20 -8.60 -5.96
C SER A 87 -8.99 -9.58 -6.84
N TYR A 88 -9.26 -9.17 -8.05
CA TYR A 88 -9.69 -10.05 -9.11
C TYR A 88 -8.49 -10.53 -9.91
N GLY A 89 -8.54 -11.79 -10.37
CA GLY A 89 -7.63 -12.34 -11.36
C GLY A 89 -8.32 -12.66 -12.67
N PHE A 90 -7.61 -13.33 -13.58
CA PHE A 90 -8.19 -13.76 -14.85
C PHE A 90 -7.55 -15.05 -15.38
N THR A 91 -8.23 -15.70 -16.31
CA THR A 91 -7.75 -16.92 -16.98
C THR A 91 -7.10 -16.59 -18.33
N LEU A 92 -6.47 -17.58 -18.96
CA LEU A 92 -5.90 -17.44 -20.31
C LEU A 92 -6.96 -17.13 -21.39
N GLU A 93 -8.22 -17.39 -21.12
CA GLU A 93 -9.37 -17.13 -22.00
C GLU A 93 -10.05 -15.78 -21.71
N GLY A 94 -9.59 -14.99 -20.71
CA GLY A 94 -10.17 -13.71 -20.33
C GLY A 94 -11.34 -13.80 -19.33
N ALA A 95 -11.64 -14.99 -18.78
CA ALA A 95 -12.64 -15.13 -17.74
C ALA A 95 -12.11 -14.61 -16.40
N LEU A 96 -12.98 -13.96 -15.58
CA LEU A 96 -12.59 -13.44 -14.28
C LEU A 96 -12.41 -14.54 -13.23
N VAL A 97 -11.38 -14.41 -12.42
CA VAL A 97 -11.18 -15.12 -11.17
C VAL A 97 -11.57 -14.17 -10.03
N TYR A 98 -12.64 -14.50 -9.33
CA TYR A 98 -13.19 -13.67 -8.27
C TYR A 98 -12.35 -13.73 -7.00
N PRO A 99 -12.38 -12.67 -6.15
CA PRO A 99 -11.72 -12.71 -4.86
C PRO A 99 -12.27 -13.85 -3.99
N PRO A 100 -11.47 -14.36 -3.02
CA PRO A 100 -11.82 -15.57 -2.26
C PRO A 100 -13.02 -15.41 -1.32
N ARG A 101 -13.41 -14.16 -1.03
CA ARG A 101 -14.60 -13.84 -0.22
C ARG A 101 -15.40 -12.75 -0.92
N ASP A 102 -16.72 -12.79 -0.73
CA ASP A 102 -17.60 -11.76 -1.25
C ASP A 102 -17.26 -10.39 -0.66
N GLU A 103 -17.05 -9.44 -1.52
CA GLU A 103 -16.68 -8.05 -1.21
C GLU A 103 -17.86 -7.08 -1.21
N SER A 104 -19.07 -7.55 -1.48
CA SER A 104 -20.27 -6.69 -1.59
C SER A 104 -20.49 -5.81 -0.36
N TRP A 105 -20.17 -6.33 0.83
CA TRP A 105 -20.25 -5.55 2.07
C TRP A 105 -19.26 -4.37 2.11
N MET A 106 -18.08 -4.51 1.49
CA MET A 106 -17.08 -3.45 1.38
C MET A 106 -17.56 -2.35 0.43
N ILE A 107 -18.12 -2.75 -0.70
CA ILE A 107 -18.71 -1.84 -1.69
C ILE A 107 -19.88 -1.06 -1.08
N GLY A 108 -20.77 -1.75 -0.36
CA GLY A 108 -21.87 -1.11 0.37
C GLY A 108 -21.38 -0.08 1.38
N LEU A 109 -20.32 -0.41 2.13
CA LEU A 109 -19.71 0.50 3.09
C LEU A 109 -19.06 1.72 2.41
N CYS A 110 -18.44 1.53 1.23
CA CYS A 110 -17.94 2.63 0.42
C CYS A 110 -19.06 3.60 0.03
N GLN A 111 -20.17 3.07 -0.46
CA GLN A 111 -21.33 3.88 -0.88
C GLN A 111 -21.94 4.66 0.30
N GLU A 112 -22.04 4.03 1.49
CA GLU A 112 -22.51 4.68 2.71
C GLU A 112 -21.64 5.89 3.13
N ASN A 113 -20.35 5.89 2.80
CA ASN A 113 -19.38 6.91 3.22
C ASN A 113 -18.94 7.86 2.09
N GLY A 114 -19.45 7.70 0.89
CA GLY A 114 -19.02 8.51 -0.26
C GLY A 114 -17.61 8.20 -0.75
N THR A 115 -17.07 7.03 -0.38
CA THR A 115 -15.78 6.49 -0.83
C THR A 115 -15.98 5.75 -2.14
N MET A 116 -15.10 5.92 -3.11
CA MET A 116 -15.16 5.19 -4.38
C MET A 116 -14.59 3.77 -4.21
N PRO A 117 -15.36 2.70 -4.45
CA PRO A 117 -14.80 1.35 -4.53
C PRO A 117 -14.08 1.15 -5.88
N VAL A 118 -12.84 0.68 -5.83
CA VAL A 118 -11.98 0.41 -6.99
C VAL A 118 -11.69 -1.09 -7.03
N LEU A 119 -11.91 -1.72 -8.19
CA LEU A 119 -11.57 -3.11 -8.43
C LEU A 119 -10.08 -3.20 -8.72
N THR A 120 -9.31 -3.97 -7.94
CA THR A 120 -7.91 -4.25 -8.28
C THR A 120 -7.82 -5.51 -9.13
N LEU A 121 -7.24 -5.38 -10.33
CA LEU A 121 -6.98 -6.47 -11.24
C LEU A 121 -5.52 -6.89 -11.15
N THR A 122 -5.28 -8.16 -10.82
CA THR A 122 -3.94 -8.77 -10.70
C THR A 122 -3.80 -9.93 -11.67
N PRO A 123 -2.58 -10.26 -12.15
CA PRO A 123 -2.36 -11.41 -13.02
C PRO A 123 -2.32 -12.72 -12.22
N PHE A 124 -3.32 -12.92 -11.37
CA PHE A 124 -3.52 -14.17 -10.61
C PHE A 124 -4.39 -15.13 -11.41
N GLY A 125 -3.82 -16.30 -11.72
CA GLY A 125 -4.61 -17.39 -12.22
C GLY A 125 -5.48 -18.04 -11.13
N SER A 126 -6.16 -19.11 -11.49
CA SER A 126 -6.99 -19.90 -10.56
C SER A 126 -6.24 -20.49 -9.36
N ASP A 127 -4.90 -20.52 -9.40
CA ASP A 127 -4.02 -20.94 -8.30
C ASP A 127 -3.65 -19.79 -7.34
N GLY A 128 -4.11 -18.57 -7.61
CA GLY A 128 -3.86 -17.38 -6.79
C GLY A 128 -2.42 -16.90 -6.78
N LYS A 129 -1.62 -17.26 -7.81
CA LYS A 129 -0.22 -16.85 -7.93
C LYS A 129 -0.01 -15.93 -9.12
N PHE A 130 0.96 -15.03 -9.00
CA PHE A 130 1.43 -14.21 -10.11
C PHE A 130 1.92 -15.09 -11.27
N ASN A 131 1.46 -14.75 -12.49
CA ASN A 131 1.78 -15.51 -13.68
C ASN A 131 2.04 -14.59 -14.88
N ASN A 132 3.31 -14.42 -15.24
CA ASN A 132 3.73 -13.57 -16.37
C ASN A 132 3.17 -14.05 -17.71
N ASN A 133 2.91 -15.35 -17.87
CA ASN A 133 2.31 -15.89 -19.07
C ASN A 133 0.87 -15.41 -19.26
N LEU A 134 0.14 -15.16 -18.16
CA LEU A 134 -1.20 -14.54 -18.22
C LEU A 134 -1.10 -13.13 -18.83
N ILE A 135 -0.10 -12.33 -18.38
CA ILE A 135 0.10 -10.97 -18.89
C ILE A 135 0.44 -11.04 -20.38
N HIS A 136 1.42 -11.87 -20.77
CA HIS A 136 1.82 -12.02 -22.17
C HIS A 136 0.64 -12.40 -23.07
N GLN A 137 -0.14 -13.41 -22.70
CA GLN A 137 -1.31 -13.84 -23.46
C GLN A 137 -2.38 -12.75 -23.55
N LEU A 138 -2.61 -12.03 -22.47
CA LEU A 138 -3.59 -10.93 -22.45
C LEU A 138 -3.20 -9.80 -23.40
N VAL A 139 -1.94 -9.33 -23.33
CA VAL A 139 -1.51 -8.12 -24.05
C VAL A 139 -1.18 -8.40 -25.53
N THR A 140 -0.98 -9.67 -25.91
CA THR A 140 -0.68 -10.09 -27.29
C THR A 140 -1.87 -10.71 -28.03
N ASN A 141 -3.03 -10.85 -27.37
CA ASN A 141 -4.23 -11.46 -27.93
C ASN A 141 -5.46 -10.59 -27.74
N ASP A 142 -5.87 -9.89 -28.78
CA ASP A 142 -7.02 -8.98 -28.75
C ASP A 142 -8.34 -9.65 -28.34
N VAL A 143 -8.56 -10.92 -28.72
CA VAL A 143 -9.78 -11.65 -28.34
C VAL A 143 -9.83 -11.87 -26.83
N VAL A 144 -8.71 -12.23 -26.22
CA VAL A 144 -8.62 -12.43 -24.76
C VAL A 144 -8.77 -11.10 -24.02
N SER A 145 -8.14 -10.04 -24.50
CA SER A 145 -8.25 -8.72 -23.88
C SER A 145 -9.68 -8.15 -23.99
N ASP A 146 -10.35 -8.31 -25.11
CA ASP A 146 -11.75 -7.90 -25.28
C ASP A 146 -12.69 -8.66 -24.35
N GLU A 147 -12.55 -9.99 -24.28
CA GLU A 147 -13.34 -10.85 -23.37
C GLU A 147 -13.14 -10.41 -21.89
N LEU A 148 -11.88 -10.18 -21.47
CA LEU A 148 -11.59 -9.72 -20.11
C LEU A 148 -12.23 -8.36 -19.83
N LEU A 149 -12.10 -7.39 -20.75
CA LEU A 149 -12.65 -6.05 -20.58
C LEU A 149 -14.18 -6.07 -20.52
N ASP A 150 -14.85 -6.88 -21.33
CA ASP A 150 -16.30 -7.05 -21.28
C ASP A 150 -16.77 -7.65 -19.95
N ASN A 151 -16.06 -8.67 -19.46
CA ASN A 151 -16.34 -9.26 -18.15
C ASN A 151 -16.12 -8.28 -17.00
N LEU A 152 -15.06 -7.45 -17.07
CA LEU A 152 -14.78 -6.40 -16.08
C LEU A 152 -15.87 -5.35 -16.05
N VAL A 153 -16.25 -4.80 -17.20
CA VAL A 153 -17.34 -3.82 -17.31
C VAL A 153 -18.63 -4.37 -16.73
N PHE A 154 -18.98 -5.61 -17.10
CA PHE A 154 -20.19 -6.26 -16.57
C PHE A 154 -20.19 -6.36 -15.05
N VAL A 155 -19.10 -6.88 -14.46
CA VAL A 155 -19.00 -7.06 -12.99
C VAL A 155 -18.96 -5.71 -12.26
N MET A 156 -18.22 -4.73 -12.80
CA MET A 156 -18.12 -3.40 -12.19
C MET A 156 -19.48 -2.70 -12.16
N GLN A 157 -20.26 -2.77 -13.25
CA GLN A 157 -21.62 -2.24 -13.30
C GLN A 157 -22.56 -2.96 -12.32
N GLN A 158 -22.51 -4.31 -12.29
CA GLN A 158 -23.38 -5.11 -11.42
C GLN A 158 -23.12 -4.88 -9.93
N LYS A 159 -21.87 -4.70 -9.54
CA LYS A 159 -21.46 -4.55 -8.13
C LYS A 159 -21.35 -3.09 -7.67
N GLY A 160 -21.27 -2.13 -8.60
CA GLY A 160 -21.22 -0.71 -8.28
C GLY A 160 -19.82 -0.19 -7.97
N TYR A 161 -18.79 -0.73 -8.65
CA TYR A 161 -17.46 -0.16 -8.66
C TYR A 161 -17.43 1.18 -9.39
N GLY A 162 -16.53 2.08 -9.00
CA GLY A 162 -16.31 3.37 -9.65
C GLY A 162 -15.04 3.45 -10.49
N GLY A 163 -14.14 2.48 -10.33
CA GLY A 163 -12.88 2.44 -11.07
C GLY A 163 -12.20 1.08 -11.03
N ILE A 164 -11.13 0.95 -11.79
CA ILE A 164 -10.25 -0.21 -11.85
C ILE A 164 -8.80 0.21 -11.62
N ASP A 165 -8.04 -0.62 -10.91
CA ASP A 165 -6.62 -0.50 -10.69
C ASP A 165 -5.90 -1.70 -11.30
N ILE A 166 -4.97 -1.46 -12.23
CA ILE A 166 -4.20 -2.50 -12.92
C ILE A 166 -2.89 -2.71 -12.17
N ASP A 167 -2.83 -3.78 -11.37
CA ASP A 167 -1.66 -4.14 -10.57
C ASP A 167 -0.91 -5.34 -11.19
N PHE A 168 -0.22 -5.08 -12.31
CA PHE A 168 0.58 -6.06 -13.01
C PHE A 168 2.07 -5.81 -12.74
N GLU A 169 2.72 -6.67 -11.94
CA GLU A 169 4.07 -6.41 -11.48
C GLU A 169 5.16 -6.84 -12.47
N TYR A 170 5.23 -8.10 -12.81
CA TYR A 170 6.35 -8.73 -13.52
C TYR A 170 6.12 -8.79 -15.04
N ILE A 171 6.14 -7.63 -15.72
CA ILE A 171 5.91 -7.53 -17.15
C ILE A 171 7.24 -7.75 -17.87
N LEU A 172 7.27 -8.64 -18.86
CA LEU A 172 8.47 -8.89 -19.67
C LEU A 172 8.83 -7.64 -20.48
N ALA A 173 10.14 -7.42 -20.69
CA ALA A 173 10.62 -6.28 -21.47
C ALA A 173 10.06 -6.27 -22.91
N GLU A 174 9.86 -7.46 -23.50
CA GLU A 174 9.28 -7.63 -24.83
C GLU A 174 7.79 -7.29 -24.90
N ASP A 175 7.08 -7.32 -23.76
CA ASP A 175 5.64 -7.02 -23.67
C ASP A 175 5.37 -5.54 -23.32
N ARG A 176 6.39 -4.71 -23.14
CA ARG A 176 6.29 -3.33 -22.70
C ARG A 176 5.29 -2.50 -23.51
N ASP A 177 5.45 -2.50 -24.84
CA ASP A 177 4.61 -1.69 -25.73
C ASP A 177 3.20 -2.29 -25.84
N ALA A 178 3.08 -3.62 -25.86
CA ALA A 178 1.81 -4.32 -25.85
C ALA A 178 1.04 -4.09 -24.54
N PHE A 179 1.73 -4.03 -23.40
CA PHE A 179 1.11 -3.68 -22.13
C PHE A 179 0.60 -2.24 -22.11
N THR A 180 1.38 -1.30 -22.64
CA THR A 180 0.93 0.09 -22.78
C THR A 180 -0.34 0.17 -23.63
N ALA A 181 -0.35 -0.49 -24.79
CA ALA A 181 -1.53 -0.55 -25.67
C ALA A 181 -2.76 -1.20 -24.98
N PHE A 182 -2.55 -2.23 -24.16
CA PHE A 182 -3.62 -2.83 -23.35
C PHE A 182 -4.16 -1.84 -22.33
N VAL A 183 -3.32 -1.05 -21.66
CA VAL A 183 -3.77 -0.01 -20.72
C VAL A 183 -4.57 1.07 -21.44
N GLU A 184 -4.11 1.55 -22.61
CA GLU A 184 -4.84 2.51 -23.44
C GLU A 184 -6.23 1.98 -23.83
N LYS A 185 -6.31 0.73 -24.31
CA LYS A 185 -7.56 0.04 -24.64
C LYS A 185 -8.49 -0.08 -23.42
N THR A 186 -7.90 -0.39 -22.24
CA THR A 186 -8.64 -0.47 -20.99
C THR A 186 -9.24 0.89 -20.63
N VAL A 187 -8.46 1.97 -20.71
CA VAL A 187 -8.92 3.33 -20.42
C VAL A 187 -10.09 3.72 -21.33
N GLU A 188 -9.96 3.49 -22.64
CA GLU A 188 -11.03 3.76 -23.60
C GLU A 188 -12.33 3.02 -23.22
N ARG A 189 -12.26 1.70 -22.99
CA ARG A 189 -13.42 0.88 -22.62
C ARG A 189 -14.02 1.28 -21.28
N MET A 190 -13.21 1.62 -20.30
CA MET A 190 -13.67 2.02 -18.96
C MET A 190 -14.30 3.40 -18.96
N HIS A 191 -13.74 4.38 -19.70
CA HIS A 191 -14.32 5.72 -19.85
C HIS A 191 -15.67 5.71 -20.55
N GLU A 192 -15.87 4.87 -21.56
CA GLU A 192 -17.19 4.68 -22.21
C GLU A 192 -18.28 4.24 -21.20
N ASN A 193 -17.87 3.63 -20.09
CA ASN A 193 -18.76 3.15 -19.04
C ASN A 193 -18.71 4.00 -17.75
N GLY A 194 -17.99 5.13 -17.76
CA GLY A 194 -17.92 6.08 -16.65
C GLY A 194 -17.01 5.65 -15.50
N PHE A 195 -16.05 4.74 -15.74
CA PHE A 195 -15.08 4.27 -14.75
C PHE A 195 -13.74 4.96 -14.93
N VAL A 196 -13.01 5.16 -13.79
CA VAL A 196 -11.64 5.64 -13.79
C VAL A 196 -10.65 4.47 -13.80
N VAL A 197 -9.44 4.72 -14.32
CA VAL A 197 -8.38 3.71 -14.43
C VAL A 197 -7.12 4.18 -13.74
N SER A 198 -6.58 3.38 -12.81
CA SER A 198 -5.25 3.55 -12.24
C SER A 198 -4.33 2.38 -12.61
N VAL A 199 -3.02 2.63 -12.56
CA VAL A 199 -1.99 1.61 -12.83
C VAL A 199 -0.94 1.64 -11.73
N ALA A 200 -0.64 0.47 -11.14
CA ALA A 200 0.44 0.34 -10.16
C ALA A 200 1.80 0.19 -10.88
N LEU A 201 2.76 1.01 -10.46
CA LEU A 201 4.09 1.10 -11.06
C LEU A 201 5.18 0.73 -10.05
N ALA A 202 6.06 -0.20 -10.44
CA ALA A 202 7.27 -0.51 -9.66
C ALA A 202 8.18 0.72 -9.55
N PRO A 203 8.94 0.88 -8.45
CA PRO A 203 9.67 2.12 -8.12
C PRO A 203 10.94 2.28 -8.98
N LYS A 204 10.83 2.95 -10.14
CA LYS A 204 11.96 3.28 -11.03
C LYS A 204 12.64 4.59 -10.65
N THR A 205 13.94 4.66 -10.91
CA THR A 205 14.76 5.87 -10.73
C THR A 205 15.41 6.35 -12.04
N SER A 206 15.18 5.64 -13.15
CA SER A 206 15.60 6.02 -14.50
C SER A 206 14.83 5.24 -15.56
N ALA A 207 14.81 5.74 -16.80
CA ALA A 207 14.15 5.07 -17.93
C ALA A 207 14.77 3.71 -18.28
N ASP A 208 16.10 3.59 -18.14
CA ASP A 208 16.90 2.42 -18.48
C ASP A 208 17.14 1.47 -17.30
N GLN A 209 16.41 1.64 -16.18
CA GLN A 209 16.53 0.75 -15.02
C GLN A 209 16.18 -0.69 -15.42
N ARG A 210 17.16 -1.59 -15.19
CA ARG A 210 17.03 -3.01 -15.55
C ARG A 210 16.40 -3.84 -14.45
N GLY A 211 15.73 -4.90 -14.86
CA GLY A 211 15.11 -5.90 -13.99
C GLY A 211 13.67 -6.17 -14.38
N LEU A 212 13.19 -7.36 -14.06
CA LEU A 212 11.87 -7.87 -14.43
C LEU A 212 10.71 -6.99 -13.95
N LEU A 213 10.89 -6.30 -12.81
CA LEU A 213 9.89 -5.35 -12.29
C LEU A 213 9.82 -4.03 -13.08
N TYR A 214 10.87 -3.70 -13.85
CA TYR A 214 11.09 -2.36 -14.38
C TYR A 214 11.00 -2.24 -15.88
N GLU A 215 11.60 -3.19 -16.61
CA GLU A 215 11.84 -3.08 -18.06
C GLU A 215 10.54 -3.11 -18.87
N GLY A 216 9.53 -3.83 -18.41
CA GLY A 216 8.20 -3.91 -19.04
C GLY A 216 7.28 -2.70 -18.75
N LYS A 217 7.75 -1.67 -18.03
CA LYS A 217 6.92 -0.51 -17.64
C LYS A 217 7.52 0.78 -18.19
N ASP A 218 6.77 1.47 -19.05
CA ASP A 218 7.06 2.81 -19.54
C ASP A 218 6.30 3.84 -18.70
N TYR A 219 7.02 4.60 -17.85
CA TYR A 219 6.39 5.59 -16.98
C TYR A 219 5.66 6.68 -17.76
N GLY A 220 6.30 7.22 -18.80
CA GLY A 220 5.71 8.29 -19.60
C GLY A 220 4.47 7.82 -20.36
N ALA A 221 4.53 6.68 -21.01
CA ALA A 221 3.42 6.13 -21.79
C ALA A 221 2.24 5.73 -20.87
N LEU A 222 2.51 5.01 -19.77
CA LEU A 222 1.47 4.58 -18.82
C LEU A 222 0.85 5.77 -18.07
N GLY A 223 1.66 6.76 -17.66
CA GLY A 223 1.16 7.98 -17.03
C GLY A 223 0.34 8.87 -17.96
N ASN A 224 0.62 8.84 -19.27
CA ASN A 224 -0.21 9.52 -20.27
C ASN A 224 -1.54 8.79 -20.48
N ALA A 225 -1.52 7.47 -20.54
CA ALA A 225 -2.69 6.64 -20.79
C ALA A 225 -3.68 6.63 -19.61
N ALA A 226 -3.21 6.30 -18.40
CA ALA A 226 -4.06 6.16 -17.22
C ALA A 226 -4.55 7.50 -16.66
N ASP A 227 -5.66 7.49 -15.91
CA ASP A 227 -6.13 8.65 -15.15
C ASP A 227 -5.18 8.95 -14.00
N GLU A 228 -4.68 7.91 -13.34
CA GLU A 228 -3.77 7.99 -12.21
C GLU A 228 -2.77 6.83 -12.21
N VAL A 229 -1.66 7.04 -11.52
CA VAL A 229 -0.68 5.99 -11.26
C VAL A 229 -0.39 5.90 -9.76
N LEU A 230 -0.21 4.68 -9.26
CA LEU A 230 0.34 4.42 -7.94
C LEU A 230 1.82 4.08 -8.08
N LEU A 231 2.71 4.85 -7.49
CA LEU A 231 4.10 4.44 -7.34
C LEU A 231 4.20 3.53 -6.10
N MET A 232 4.61 2.29 -6.28
CA MET A 232 4.83 1.33 -5.20
C MET A 232 6.13 1.62 -4.46
N THR A 233 6.18 2.76 -3.75
CA THR A 233 7.36 3.29 -3.06
C THR A 233 7.59 2.62 -1.70
N TYR A 234 7.67 1.29 -1.71
CA TYR A 234 7.89 0.42 -0.55
C TYR A 234 8.63 -0.86 -0.96
N GLU A 235 8.85 -1.79 -0.02
CA GLU A 235 9.54 -3.08 -0.22
C GLU A 235 11.04 -2.96 -0.55
N TRP A 236 11.73 -1.89 -0.09
CA TRP A 236 13.20 -1.90 -0.06
C TRP A 236 13.71 -2.83 1.04
N GLY A 237 13.22 -2.67 2.28
CA GLY A 237 13.23 -3.73 3.26
C GLY A 237 12.06 -4.66 2.99
N PHE A 238 12.31 -5.95 2.82
CA PHE A 238 11.28 -6.95 2.52
C PHE A 238 11.62 -8.30 3.13
N LYS A 239 10.65 -9.16 3.20
CA LYS A 239 10.67 -10.44 3.91
C LYS A 239 11.92 -11.30 3.72
N HIS A 240 12.46 -11.36 2.51
CA HIS A 240 13.62 -12.18 2.14
C HIS A 240 14.90 -11.37 1.89
N GLY A 241 14.80 -10.05 2.08
CA GLY A 241 15.92 -9.11 1.96
C GLY A 241 16.63 -8.85 3.28
N PRO A 242 17.79 -8.17 3.24
CA PRO A 242 18.47 -7.76 4.46
C PRO A 242 17.63 -6.73 5.23
N PRO A 243 17.82 -6.64 6.57
CA PRO A 243 17.14 -5.67 7.40
C PRO A 243 17.37 -4.24 6.92
N MET A 244 16.29 -3.53 6.62
CA MET A 244 16.28 -2.09 6.33
C MET A 244 14.84 -1.57 6.34
N ALA A 245 14.68 -0.25 6.35
CA ALA A 245 13.36 0.38 6.27
C ALA A 245 12.57 -0.08 5.05
N VAL A 246 11.28 -0.32 5.22
CA VAL A 246 10.38 -0.74 4.12
C VAL A 246 10.28 0.35 3.04
N ALA A 247 10.22 1.62 3.44
CA ALA A 247 10.12 2.78 2.55
C ALA A 247 11.10 3.88 2.94
N PRO A 248 12.44 3.69 2.73
CA PRO A 248 13.43 4.71 3.09
C PRO A 248 13.20 6.01 2.30
N LEU A 249 13.00 7.13 2.99
CA LEU A 249 12.65 8.42 2.36
C LEU A 249 13.64 8.85 1.27
N ASN A 250 14.93 8.62 1.47
CA ASN A 250 15.96 8.92 0.48
C ASN A 250 15.80 8.12 -0.81
N MET A 251 15.28 6.89 -0.75
CA MET A 251 14.98 6.06 -1.93
C MET A 251 13.65 6.43 -2.55
N VAL A 252 12.61 6.66 -1.73
CA VAL A 252 11.32 7.17 -2.20
C VAL A 252 11.50 8.47 -2.98
N ARG A 253 12.28 9.41 -2.46
CA ARG A 253 12.58 10.69 -3.12
C ARG A 253 13.18 10.50 -4.52
N ARG A 254 14.14 9.59 -4.68
CA ARG A 254 14.75 9.30 -6.00
C ARG A 254 13.75 8.78 -7.02
N VAL A 255 12.78 7.98 -6.57
CA VAL A 255 11.70 7.50 -7.45
C VAL A 255 10.78 8.66 -7.84
N VAL A 256 10.39 9.50 -6.89
CA VAL A 256 9.54 10.66 -7.16
C VAL A 256 10.24 11.65 -8.08
N ASP A 257 11.52 11.97 -7.81
CA ASP A 257 12.32 12.88 -8.64
C ASP A 257 12.37 12.42 -10.11
N TYR A 258 12.45 11.11 -10.36
CA TYR A 258 12.36 10.57 -11.71
C TYR A 258 10.91 10.58 -12.24
N ALA A 259 9.95 10.12 -11.45
CA ALA A 259 8.57 9.98 -11.90
C ALA A 259 7.97 11.31 -12.39
N VAL A 260 8.25 12.42 -11.70
CA VAL A 260 7.74 13.76 -12.08
C VAL A 260 8.37 14.31 -13.37
N THR A 261 9.43 13.70 -13.89
CA THR A 261 9.97 14.02 -15.22
C THR A 261 9.22 13.33 -16.35
N GLU A 262 8.50 12.25 -16.05
CA GLU A 262 7.81 11.40 -17.02
C GLU A 262 6.29 11.53 -16.96
N ILE A 263 5.74 11.81 -15.76
CA ILE A 263 4.31 11.73 -15.45
C ILE A 263 3.87 13.05 -14.85
N ASP A 264 2.68 13.55 -15.23
CA ASP A 264 2.07 14.72 -14.60
C ASP A 264 1.94 14.48 -13.08
N PRO A 265 2.54 15.32 -12.21
CA PRO A 265 2.45 15.17 -10.78
C PRO A 265 1.02 15.07 -10.22
N ALA A 266 0.02 15.65 -10.91
CA ALA A 266 -1.37 15.59 -10.51
C ALA A 266 -1.97 14.17 -10.63
N LYS A 267 -1.34 13.28 -11.40
CA LYS A 267 -1.75 11.89 -11.57
C LYS A 267 -1.02 10.91 -10.63
N ILE A 268 -0.01 11.37 -9.89
CA ILE A 268 0.86 10.49 -9.11
C ILE A 268 0.32 10.32 -7.68
N ASN A 269 0.03 9.07 -7.30
CA ASN A 269 -0.21 8.64 -5.95
C ASN A 269 1.03 7.90 -5.42
N LEU A 270 1.38 8.13 -4.14
CA LEU A 270 2.50 7.45 -3.48
C LEU A 270 1.99 6.33 -2.57
N GLY A 271 2.55 5.14 -2.74
CA GLY A 271 2.32 4.04 -1.82
C GLY A 271 3.08 4.25 -0.51
N VAL A 272 2.33 4.17 0.60
CA VAL A 272 2.89 4.27 1.96
C VAL A 272 2.58 2.97 2.70
N PRO A 273 3.59 2.20 3.15
CA PRO A 273 3.36 0.97 3.88
C PRO A 273 2.83 1.26 5.28
N ASN A 274 1.88 0.44 5.73
CA ASN A 274 1.36 0.44 7.11
C ASN A 274 1.77 -0.83 7.86
N TYR A 275 2.91 -1.41 7.49
CA TYR A 275 3.50 -2.62 8.04
C TYR A 275 5.02 -2.48 8.09
N GLY A 276 5.65 -3.39 8.80
CA GLY A 276 7.09 -3.54 8.89
C GLY A 276 7.50 -5.00 8.91
N TYR A 277 8.76 -5.22 9.16
CA TYR A 277 9.34 -6.54 9.24
C TYR A 277 10.19 -6.70 10.50
N ASP A 278 10.19 -7.92 11.04
CA ASP A 278 10.98 -8.36 12.19
C ASP A 278 11.93 -9.47 11.73
N TRP A 279 13.24 -9.16 11.66
CA TRP A 279 14.27 -10.09 11.20
C TRP A 279 15.01 -10.72 12.38
N PRO A 280 15.11 -12.06 12.45
CA PRO A 280 16.11 -12.70 13.31
C PRO A 280 17.51 -12.47 12.74
N LEU A 281 18.49 -12.26 13.63
CA LEU A 281 19.89 -12.04 13.29
C LEU A 281 20.76 -13.26 13.71
N PRO A 282 21.88 -13.53 13.01
CA PRO A 282 22.38 -12.77 11.84
C PRO A 282 21.57 -13.05 10.55
N PHE A 283 21.44 -12.04 9.68
CA PHE A 283 20.80 -12.23 8.39
C PHE A 283 21.69 -13.08 7.47
N VAL A 284 21.13 -14.15 6.92
CA VAL A 284 21.76 -15.02 5.92
C VAL A 284 20.89 -15.04 4.67
N ARG A 285 21.45 -14.53 3.55
CA ARG A 285 20.72 -14.45 2.28
C ARG A 285 20.25 -15.83 1.80
N GLY A 286 18.96 -15.96 1.51
CA GLY A 286 18.33 -17.19 1.06
C GLY A 286 17.92 -18.15 2.18
N GLU A 287 18.24 -17.84 3.43
CA GLU A 287 17.88 -18.63 4.61
C GLU A 287 17.00 -17.83 5.58
N THR A 288 17.39 -16.57 5.87
CA THR A 288 16.64 -15.73 6.80
C THR A 288 15.37 -15.21 6.14
N GLU A 289 14.27 -15.41 6.83
CA GLU A 289 12.94 -14.90 6.45
C GLU A 289 12.41 -14.04 7.60
N ALA A 290 12.11 -12.78 7.31
CA ALA A 290 11.54 -11.87 8.30
C ALA A 290 10.04 -12.14 8.49
N ARG A 291 9.53 -11.86 9.67
CA ARG A 291 8.10 -11.88 9.95
C ARG A 291 7.49 -10.52 9.58
N THR A 292 6.44 -10.52 8.76
CA THR A 292 5.65 -9.32 8.49
C THR A 292 4.80 -8.98 9.70
N ILE A 293 4.84 -7.73 10.13
CA ILE A 293 4.13 -7.23 11.32
C ILE A 293 3.41 -5.89 11.02
N GLY A 294 2.31 -5.65 11.71
CA GLY A 294 1.63 -4.36 11.66
C GLY A 294 2.29 -3.33 12.59
N ASN A 295 2.05 -2.03 12.35
CA ASN A 295 2.67 -0.95 13.12
C ASN A 295 2.34 -1.03 14.63
N VAL A 296 1.09 -1.38 15.00
CA VAL A 296 0.70 -1.56 16.40
C VAL A 296 1.46 -2.72 17.03
N GLU A 297 1.60 -3.83 16.30
CA GLU A 297 2.35 -5.01 16.75
C GLU A 297 3.84 -4.68 16.96
N ALA A 298 4.46 -3.91 16.04
CA ALA A 298 5.84 -3.47 16.21
C ALA A 298 6.07 -2.74 17.53
N VAL A 299 5.20 -1.79 17.86
CA VAL A 299 5.26 -1.07 19.14
C VAL A 299 5.08 -2.01 20.34
N GLN A 300 4.15 -2.99 20.25
CA GLN A 300 3.95 -3.97 21.31
C GLN A 300 5.19 -4.87 21.53
N ILE A 301 5.89 -5.25 20.47
CA ILE A 301 7.16 -5.99 20.55
C ILE A 301 8.20 -5.15 21.31
N ALA A 302 8.35 -3.86 20.97
CA ALA A 302 9.27 -2.98 21.66
C ALA A 302 8.96 -2.87 23.16
N ILE A 303 7.68 -2.70 23.52
CA ILE A 303 7.20 -2.63 24.92
C ILE A 303 7.51 -3.94 25.67
N GLN A 304 7.16 -5.09 25.10
CA GLN A 304 7.30 -6.40 25.72
C GLN A 304 8.76 -6.76 26.00
N ASN A 305 9.68 -6.31 25.14
CA ASN A 305 11.10 -6.59 25.27
C ASN A 305 11.91 -5.43 25.90
N GLY A 306 11.23 -4.35 26.32
CA GLY A 306 11.90 -3.17 26.90
C GLY A 306 12.88 -2.49 25.94
N ALA A 307 12.60 -2.56 24.63
CA ALA A 307 13.44 -1.98 23.59
C ALA A 307 13.09 -0.50 23.36
N ASP A 308 14.15 0.31 23.20
CA ASP A 308 13.99 1.72 22.83
C ASP A 308 13.84 1.84 21.30
N ILE A 309 12.78 2.52 20.86
CA ILE A 309 12.56 2.81 19.45
C ILE A 309 13.49 3.97 19.06
N ARG A 310 14.30 3.76 18.03
CA ARG A 310 15.21 4.74 17.44
C ARG A 310 14.64 5.25 16.13
N PHE A 311 15.22 6.31 15.61
CA PHE A 311 14.82 6.89 14.32
C PHE A 311 16.07 7.07 13.45
N ASP A 312 16.01 6.54 12.22
CA ASP A 312 17.05 6.76 11.21
C ASP A 312 16.72 8.00 10.40
N ASP A 313 17.54 9.04 10.51
CA ASP A 313 17.30 10.34 9.85
C ASP A 313 17.43 10.29 8.33
N VAL A 314 18.19 9.33 7.78
CA VAL A 314 18.37 9.16 6.33
C VAL A 314 17.18 8.45 5.70
N ALA A 315 16.80 7.34 6.32
CA ALA A 315 15.61 6.58 5.91
C ALA A 315 14.31 7.27 6.35
N SER A 316 14.39 8.19 7.33
CA SER A 316 13.23 8.80 8.02
C SER A 316 12.24 7.73 8.48
N SER A 317 12.77 6.70 9.14
CA SER A 317 12.00 5.53 9.55
C SER A 317 12.37 5.12 10.97
N PRO A 318 11.39 4.67 11.79
CA PRO A 318 11.66 4.12 13.11
C PRO A 318 12.21 2.70 13.00
N TYR A 319 13.05 2.31 13.95
CA TYR A 319 13.56 0.95 14.10
C TYR A 319 13.94 0.65 15.54
N PHE A 320 14.07 -0.62 15.87
CA PHE A 320 14.65 -1.06 17.15
C PHE A 320 15.24 -2.46 17.05
N GLU A 321 16.07 -2.78 18.04
CA GLU A 321 16.69 -4.09 18.20
C GLU A 321 16.28 -4.68 19.56
N TYR A 322 16.12 -6.01 19.63
CA TYR A 322 15.78 -6.69 20.88
C TYR A 322 16.33 -8.12 20.89
N LEU A 323 16.36 -8.72 22.07
CA LEU A 323 16.61 -10.15 22.24
C LEU A 323 15.27 -10.83 22.56
N ASP A 324 14.97 -11.90 21.84
CA ASP A 324 13.81 -12.73 22.14
C ASP A 324 14.04 -13.63 23.37
N GLU A 325 13.02 -14.38 23.78
CA GLU A 325 13.10 -15.30 24.93
C GLU A 325 14.14 -16.42 24.75
N SER A 326 14.54 -16.75 23.53
CA SER A 326 15.58 -17.73 23.22
C SER A 326 17.00 -17.14 23.24
N GLY A 327 17.12 -15.82 23.35
CA GLY A 327 18.36 -15.07 23.25
C GLY A 327 18.79 -14.79 21.81
N THR A 328 17.89 -14.95 20.83
CA THR A 328 18.13 -14.54 19.45
C THR A 328 17.99 -13.03 19.33
N GLU A 329 18.97 -12.39 18.71
CA GLU A 329 18.91 -10.96 18.39
C GLU A 329 17.97 -10.73 17.21
N HIS A 330 17.14 -9.69 17.31
CA HIS A 330 16.20 -9.26 16.28
C HIS A 330 16.37 -7.79 15.97
N VAL A 331 16.05 -7.41 14.73
CA VAL A 331 15.87 -6.01 14.32
C VAL A 331 14.54 -5.82 13.62
N VAL A 332 13.83 -4.78 14.00
CA VAL A 332 12.52 -4.40 13.45
C VAL A 332 12.66 -3.08 12.71
N TRP A 333 12.13 -3.07 11.48
CA TRP A 333 11.96 -1.86 10.65
C TRP A 333 10.54 -1.74 10.13
#